data_f4deeb71655f85db13e4fbb1a1f29dd8
#
_entry.id   f4deeb71655f85db13e4fbb1a1f29dd8
#
_cell.length_a   1.000
_cell.length_b   1.000
_cell.length_c   1.000
_cell.angle_alpha   90.00
_cell.angle_beta   90.00
_cell.angle_gamma   90.00
#
_symmetry.space_group_name_H-M   'P 1'
#
loop_
_entity.id
_entity.type
_entity.pdbx_description
1 polymer ?
#
loop_
_entity_poly.entity_id
_entity_poly.type
_entity_poly.pdbx_seq_one_letter_code
_entity_poly.pdbx_strand_id
1 'polypeptide(L)'
;TILAWQHYQTFLRRLEGYPVTVELLSRFRTPKQQKEILQRLADGKIDVVVGTHRLVQEDVRFRDLGLCVIDEEQRFGVKQKEKFKQLKGSVDILTLSATPIPRTLNMAMSGIRDMSVINEAPQDRHPVQTYVLEYDDHIITEAIRKELRRGGQVFYLHNRIDNIELTAAHLREELPEARIVTAHGKMSEEELSEIWQRLLER
;
A
#
# COMPACT_ATOMS: atom_id res chain seq x y z
N THR A 1 -4.17 -1.61 3.06
CA THR A 1 -3.60 -2.51 4.07
C THR A 1 -2.20 -2.97 3.65
N ILE A 2 -2.03 -3.50 2.45
CA ILE A 2 -0.75 -3.96 1.90
C ILE A 2 0.30 -2.84 1.87
N LEU A 3 -0.04 -1.67 1.33
CA LEU A 3 0.85 -0.51 1.29
C LEU A 3 1.29 -0.09 2.70
N ALA A 4 0.39 -0.10 3.68
CA ALA A 4 0.73 0.20 5.07
C ALA A 4 1.74 -0.82 5.64
N TRP A 5 1.60 -2.10 5.29
CA TRP A 5 2.56 -3.13 5.68
C TRP A 5 3.93 -2.91 5.02
N GLN A 6 3.97 -2.55 3.73
CA GLN A 6 5.23 -2.23 3.03
C GLN A 6 5.93 -1.02 3.66
N HIS A 7 5.20 0.04 3.99
CA HIS A 7 5.75 1.19 4.71
C HIS A 7 6.30 0.79 6.08
N TYR A 8 5.54 -0.02 6.83
CA TYR A 8 5.99 -0.54 8.12
C TYR A 8 7.33 -1.28 8.01
N GLN A 9 7.45 -2.20 7.06
CA GLN A 9 8.70 -2.93 6.82
C GLN A 9 9.86 -2.00 6.40
N THR A 10 9.56 -0.98 5.61
CA THR A 10 10.55 0.02 5.19
C THR A 10 11.06 0.83 6.39
N PHE A 11 10.16 1.25 7.29
CA PHE A 11 10.54 1.95 8.50
C PHE A 11 11.37 1.07 9.43
N LEU A 12 10.98 -0.19 9.64
CA LEU A 12 11.75 -1.13 10.45
C LEU A 12 13.20 -1.25 9.95
N ARG A 13 13.39 -1.45 8.64
CA ARG A 13 14.73 -1.56 8.06
C ARG A 13 15.54 -0.27 8.15
N ARG A 14 14.92 0.89 7.91
CA ARG A 14 15.62 2.18 7.91
C ARG A 14 15.95 2.69 9.30
N LEU A 15 15.17 2.29 10.29
CA LEU A 15 15.34 2.67 11.70
C LEU A 15 15.99 1.57 12.53
N GLU A 16 16.48 0.51 11.88
CA GLU A 16 17.25 -0.54 12.54
C GLU A 16 18.50 0.06 13.22
N GLY A 17 18.70 -0.30 14.48
CA GLY A 17 19.80 0.24 15.31
C GLY A 17 19.52 1.59 15.98
N TYR A 18 18.38 2.22 15.71
CA TYR A 18 17.95 3.42 16.44
C TYR A 18 16.95 3.06 17.55
N PRO A 19 16.93 3.79 18.68
CA PRO A 19 15.98 3.55 19.77
C PRO A 19 14.59 4.07 19.42
N VAL A 20 14.04 3.62 18.30
CA VAL A 20 12.74 4.03 17.76
C VAL A 20 11.80 2.84 17.68
N THR A 21 10.65 2.95 18.31
CA THR A 21 9.59 1.94 18.26
C THR A 21 8.63 2.21 17.12
N VAL A 22 8.59 1.29 16.15
CA VAL A 22 7.68 1.36 15.00
C VAL A 22 6.58 0.31 15.17
N GLU A 23 5.32 0.68 14.96
CA GLU A 23 4.18 -0.23 15.02
C GLU A 23 3.27 -0.11 13.80
N LEU A 24 2.56 -1.21 13.51
CA LEU A 24 1.55 -1.29 12.45
C LEU A 24 0.16 -1.42 13.07
N LEU A 25 -0.72 -0.46 12.81
CA LEU A 25 -2.14 -0.54 13.18
C LEU A 25 -3.00 -0.74 11.93
N SER A 26 -3.30 -1.99 11.62
CA SER A 26 -4.08 -2.39 10.45
C SER A 26 -4.88 -3.67 10.73
N ARG A 27 -5.66 -4.11 9.76
CA ARG A 27 -6.43 -5.37 9.84
C ARG A 27 -5.55 -6.63 9.94
N PHE A 28 -4.26 -6.54 9.67
CA PHE A 28 -3.31 -7.63 9.91
C PHE A 28 -3.01 -7.88 11.40
N ARG A 29 -3.55 -7.04 12.29
CA ARG A 29 -3.45 -7.20 13.74
C ARG A 29 -4.77 -7.71 14.31
N THR A 30 -4.69 -8.70 15.17
CA THR A 30 -5.87 -9.19 15.90
C THR A 30 -6.49 -8.09 16.76
N PRO A 31 -7.77 -8.16 17.14
CA PRO A 31 -8.40 -7.18 18.01
C PRO A 31 -7.65 -6.96 19.33
N LYS A 32 -7.07 -8.03 19.91
CA LYS A 32 -6.25 -7.96 21.13
C LYS A 32 -4.98 -7.16 20.90
N GLN A 33 -4.26 -7.43 19.82
CA GLN A 33 -3.05 -6.70 19.44
C GLN A 33 -3.35 -5.22 19.14
N GLN A 34 -4.45 -4.93 18.44
CA GLN A 34 -4.85 -3.55 18.18
C GLN A 34 -5.10 -2.78 19.50
N LYS A 35 -5.79 -3.39 20.47
CA LYS A 35 -6.04 -2.78 21.77
C LYS A 35 -4.74 -2.49 22.54
N GLU A 36 -3.79 -3.41 22.51
CA GLU A 36 -2.48 -3.24 23.12
C GLU A 36 -1.68 -2.09 22.44
N ILE A 37 -1.68 -2.04 21.11
CA ILE A 37 -1.02 -0.98 20.33
C ILE A 37 -1.64 0.39 20.68
N LEU A 38 -2.97 0.48 20.75
CA LEU A 38 -3.67 1.71 21.10
C LEU A 38 -3.31 2.21 22.51
N GLN A 39 -3.20 1.31 23.47
CA GLN A 39 -2.77 1.65 24.82
C GLN A 39 -1.32 2.16 24.84
N ARG A 40 -0.41 1.46 24.20
CA ARG A 40 1.00 1.85 24.08
C ARG A 40 1.17 3.19 23.36
N LEU A 41 0.33 3.47 22.35
CA LEU A 41 0.31 4.73 21.62
C LEU A 41 -0.13 5.89 22.52
N ALA A 42 -1.20 5.69 23.30
CA ALA A 42 -1.68 6.67 24.27
C ALA A 42 -0.67 6.92 25.42
N ASP A 43 0.10 5.89 25.80
CA ASP A 43 1.17 5.99 26.80
C ASP A 43 2.44 6.65 26.26
N GLY A 44 2.55 6.88 24.93
CA GLY A 44 3.75 7.44 24.30
C GLY A 44 4.92 6.45 24.20
N LYS A 45 4.63 5.15 24.11
CA LYS A 45 5.63 4.07 23.97
C LYS A 45 5.86 3.66 22.51
N ILE A 46 5.24 4.37 21.58
CA ILE A 46 5.38 4.15 20.14
C ILE A 46 5.78 5.48 19.52
N ASP A 47 6.89 5.50 18.80
CA ASP A 47 7.42 6.70 18.16
C ASP A 47 6.88 6.90 16.75
N VAL A 48 6.70 5.80 16.02
CA VAL A 48 6.15 5.79 14.65
C VAL A 48 5.05 4.75 14.56
N VAL A 49 3.86 5.17 14.16
CA VAL A 49 2.77 4.25 13.85
C VAL A 49 2.36 4.36 12.39
N VAL A 50 2.35 3.24 11.70
CA VAL A 50 1.89 3.12 10.31
C VAL A 50 0.53 2.44 10.32
N GLY A 51 -0.40 2.91 9.50
CA GLY A 51 -1.72 2.28 9.43
C GLY A 51 -2.57 2.79 8.28
N THR A 52 -3.80 2.34 8.27
CA THR A 52 -4.82 2.72 7.29
C THR A 52 -5.84 3.66 7.95
N HIS A 53 -7.06 3.69 7.43
CA HIS A 53 -8.20 4.41 8.03
C HIS A 53 -8.41 4.11 9.53
N ARG A 54 -7.85 3.02 10.03
CA ARG A 54 -7.89 2.66 11.46
C ARG A 54 -7.24 3.71 12.35
N LEU A 55 -6.19 4.39 11.87
CA LEU A 55 -5.50 5.45 12.62
C LEU A 55 -6.34 6.72 12.85
N VAL A 56 -7.39 6.91 12.07
CA VAL A 56 -8.26 8.09 12.17
C VAL A 56 -9.60 7.78 12.85
N GLN A 57 -9.75 6.63 13.50
CA GLN A 57 -10.91 6.32 14.33
C GLN A 57 -10.88 7.07 15.67
N GLU A 58 -12.05 7.23 16.30
CA GLU A 58 -12.20 8.05 17.49
C GLU A 58 -11.49 7.52 18.75
N ASP A 59 -11.25 6.21 18.79
CA ASP A 59 -10.57 5.52 19.88
C ASP A 59 -9.04 5.63 19.82
N VAL A 60 -8.49 6.18 18.73
CA VAL A 60 -7.05 6.40 18.60
C VAL A 60 -6.66 7.70 19.28
N ARG A 61 -5.77 7.60 20.27
CA ARG A 61 -5.23 8.73 21.00
C ARG A 61 -3.72 8.73 20.92
N PHE A 62 -3.16 9.87 20.53
CA PHE A 62 -1.72 10.11 20.54
C PHE A 62 -1.37 10.92 21.77
N ARG A 63 -0.29 10.55 22.46
CA ARG A 63 0.18 11.31 23.62
C ARG A 63 0.74 12.67 23.19
N ASP A 64 1.59 12.66 22.15
CA ASP A 64 2.24 13.86 21.61
C ASP A 64 2.56 13.62 20.14
N LEU A 65 1.62 14.00 19.27
CA LEU A 65 1.76 13.83 17.82
C LEU A 65 2.40 15.07 17.21
N GLY A 66 3.62 14.95 16.69
CA GLY A 66 4.35 16.03 16.03
C GLY A 66 4.18 16.08 14.52
N LEU A 67 4.15 14.90 13.86
CA LEU A 67 4.05 14.80 12.40
C LEU A 67 2.98 13.79 11.98
N CYS A 68 2.15 14.18 11.02
CA CYS A 68 1.20 13.30 10.35
C CYS A 68 1.51 13.26 8.84
N VAL A 69 1.83 12.07 8.32
CA VAL A 69 2.04 11.84 6.89
C VAL A 69 0.83 11.16 6.29
N ILE A 70 0.25 11.75 5.26
CA ILE A 70 -0.94 11.26 4.57
C ILE A 70 -0.56 10.90 3.14
N ASP A 71 -0.54 9.61 2.83
CA ASP A 71 -0.34 9.12 1.47
C ASP A 71 -1.70 8.90 0.79
N GLU A 72 -1.81 9.28 -0.49
CA GLU A 72 -3.03 9.12 -1.28
C GLU A 72 -4.26 9.78 -0.61
N GLU A 73 -4.17 11.06 -0.23
CA GLU A 73 -5.24 11.82 0.47
C GLU A 73 -6.61 11.70 -0.20
N GLN A 74 -6.67 11.50 -1.53
CA GLN A 74 -7.90 11.34 -2.29
C GLN A 74 -8.71 10.09 -1.88
N ARG A 75 -8.08 9.10 -1.27
CA ARG A 75 -8.74 7.87 -0.80
C ARG A 75 -9.46 8.03 0.53
N PHE A 76 -9.28 9.17 1.20
CA PHE A 76 -9.95 9.46 2.46
C PHE A 76 -11.28 10.18 2.24
N GLY A 77 -12.31 9.74 2.95
CA GLY A 77 -13.63 10.38 2.95
C GLY A 77 -13.65 11.72 3.70
N VAL A 78 -14.79 12.42 3.63
CA VAL A 78 -14.96 13.76 4.22
C VAL A 78 -14.69 13.77 5.73
N LYS A 79 -15.24 12.82 6.49
CA LYS A 79 -15.05 12.73 7.95
C LYS A 79 -13.58 12.57 8.37
N GLN A 80 -12.82 11.75 7.65
CA GLN A 80 -11.40 11.58 7.93
C GLN A 80 -10.62 12.86 7.63
N LYS A 81 -10.95 13.53 6.54
CA LYS A 81 -10.34 14.83 6.19
C LYS A 81 -10.63 15.94 7.21
N GLU A 82 -11.81 15.94 7.81
CA GLU A 82 -12.14 16.85 8.91
C GLU A 82 -11.31 16.58 10.16
N LYS A 83 -11.07 15.32 10.50
CA LYS A 83 -10.20 14.96 11.62
C LYS A 83 -8.75 15.43 11.40
N PHE A 84 -8.22 15.29 10.18
CA PHE A 84 -6.91 15.86 9.83
C PHE A 84 -6.88 17.39 9.95
N LYS A 85 -7.99 18.08 9.65
CA LYS A 85 -8.08 19.54 9.85
C LYS A 85 -8.02 19.94 11.32
N GLN A 86 -8.61 19.14 12.22
CA GLN A 86 -8.55 19.40 13.66
C GLN A 86 -7.14 19.26 14.21
N LEU A 87 -6.31 18.39 13.64
CA LEU A 87 -4.90 18.22 14.01
C LEU A 87 -4.01 19.38 13.58
N LYS A 88 -4.42 20.17 12.56
CA LYS A 88 -3.60 21.25 11.96
C LYS A 88 -3.15 22.36 12.92
N GLY A 89 -3.76 22.50 14.08
CA GLY A 89 -3.40 23.54 15.03
C GLY A 89 -2.13 23.23 15.85
N SER A 90 -1.69 21.97 15.89
CA SER A 90 -0.58 21.52 16.74
C SER A 90 0.32 20.47 16.11
N VAL A 91 0.05 20.04 14.87
CA VAL A 91 0.72 18.90 14.20
C VAL A 91 1.14 19.32 12.79
N ASP A 92 2.38 19.05 12.44
CA ASP A 92 2.84 19.19 11.06
C ASP A 92 2.19 18.12 10.17
N ILE A 93 1.67 18.53 9.00
CA ILE A 93 0.99 17.60 8.08
C ILE A 93 1.69 17.61 6.74
N LEU A 94 2.24 16.46 6.37
CA LEU A 94 2.79 16.17 5.05
C LEU A 94 1.80 15.32 4.25
N THR A 95 1.38 15.81 3.10
CA THR A 95 0.50 15.08 2.18
C THR A 95 1.28 14.67 0.94
N LEU A 96 1.21 13.39 0.60
CA LEU A 96 1.84 12.83 -0.61
C LEU A 96 0.76 12.45 -1.62
N SER A 97 1.00 12.71 -2.90
CA SER A 97 0.11 12.27 -3.97
C SER A 97 0.87 12.19 -5.30
N ALA A 98 0.64 11.13 -6.07
CA ALA A 98 1.10 11.03 -7.45
C ALA A 98 0.14 11.75 -8.42
N THR A 99 -1.13 11.92 -8.04
CA THR A 99 -2.18 12.56 -8.82
C THR A 99 -2.87 13.63 -7.97
N PRO A 100 -2.31 14.85 -7.89
CA PRO A 100 -2.86 15.90 -7.03
C PRO A 100 -4.30 16.24 -7.44
N ILE A 101 -5.20 16.24 -6.45
CA ILE A 101 -6.59 16.65 -6.67
C ILE A 101 -6.61 18.16 -6.93
N PRO A 102 -7.48 18.66 -7.82
CA PRO A 102 -7.58 20.08 -8.14
C PRO A 102 -7.67 21.01 -6.92
N ARG A 103 -8.34 20.56 -5.84
CA ARG A 103 -8.46 21.33 -4.58
C ARG A 103 -7.13 21.45 -3.84
N THR A 104 -6.37 20.37 -3.70
CA THR A 104 -5.05 20.36 -3.05
C THR A 104 -4.06 21.19 -3.85
N LEU A 105 -4.11 21.07 -5.17
CA LEU A 105 -3.32 21.88 -6.09
C LEU A 105 -3.69 23.38 -6.00
N ASN A 106 -4.97 23.71 -5.95
CA ASN A 106 -5.45 25.11 -5.77
C ASN A 106 -4.97 25.70 -4.43
N MET A 107 -4.99 24.92 -3.35
CA MET A 107 -4.51 25.38 -2.04
C MET A 107 -2.99 25.63 -2.03
N ALA A 108 -2.23 24.84 -2.78
CA ALA A 108 -0.80 25.05 -2.96
C ALA A 108 -0.53 26.29 -3.83
N MET A 109 -1.21 26.41 -4.96
CA MET A 109 -1.09 27.57 -5.87
C MET A 109 -1.53 28.90 -5.23
N SER A 110 -2.46 28.87 -4.27
CA SER A 110 -2.89 30.07 -3.51
C SER A 110 -1.98 30.39 -2.31
N GLY A 111 -0.86 29.71 -2.14
CA GLY A 111 0.09 29.96 -1.05
C GLY A 111 -0.40 29.52 0.34
N ILE A 112 -1.49 28.76 0.42
CA ILE A 112 -2.03 28.27 1.70
C ILE A 112 -1.23 27.05 2.19
N ARG A 113 -0.52 26.36 1.27
CA ARG A 113 0.36 25.20 1.55
C ARG A 113 1.61 25.31 0.71
N ASP A 114 2.74 25.00 1.31
CA ASP A 114 3.98 24.76 0.58
C ASP A 114 3.85 23.49 -0.27
N MET A 115 4.46 23.52 -1.45
CA MET A 115 4.43 22.39 -2.37
C MET A 115 5.83 22.11 -2.92
N SER A 116 6.23 20.85 -2.85
CA SER A 116 7.42 20.35 -3.51
C SER A 116 7.04 19.33 -4.58
N VAL A 117 7.73 19.35 -5.71
CA VAL A 117 7.50 18.42 -6.82
C VAL A 117 8.76 17.59 -7.02
N ILE A 118 8.59 16.26 -6.99
CA ILE A 118 9.66 15.31 -7.27
C ILE A 118 9.53 14.89 -8.74
N ASN A 119 10.39 15.40 -9.60
CA ASN A 119 10.35 15.16 -11.05
C ASN A 119 11.26 14.02 -11.50
N GLU A 120 12.22 13.63 -10.67
CA GLU A 120 13.20 12.59 -11.02
C GLU A 120 12.83 11.26 -10.35
N ALA A 121 12.83 10.20 -11.15
CA ALA A 121 12.67 8.85 -10.63
C ALA A 121 13.93 8.41 -9.85
N PRO A 122 13.82 7.47 -8.88
CA PRO A 122 15.00 6.86 -8.28
C PRO A 122 15.93 6.26 -9.34
N GLN A 123 17.24 6.31 -9.11
CA GLN A 123 18.27 5.90 -10.10
C GLN A 123 18.11 4.45 -10.58
N ASP A 124 17.61 3.56 -9.74
CA ASP A 124 17.41 2.14 -10.06
C ASP A 124 16.07 1.83 -10.74
N ARG A 125 15.27 2.86 -11.07
CA ARG A 125 13.97 2.67 -11.70
C ARG A 125 14.07 2.76 -13.21
N HIS A 126 14.15 1.60 -13.85
CA HIS A 126 14.07 1.51 -15.31
C HIS A 126 12.61 1.69 -15.79
N PRO A 127 12.40 2.36 -16.94
CA PRO A 127 11.07 2.51 -17.52
C PRO A 127 10.49 1.15 -17.91
N VAL A 128 9.19 0.97 -17.65
CA VAL A 128 8.47 -0.24 -18.07
C VAL A 128 8.21 -0.17 -19.57
N GLN A 129 8.66 -1.18 -20.31
CA GLN A 129 8.32 -1.33 -21.73
C GLN A 129 6.86 -1.80 -21.84
N THR A 130 6.03 -0.97 -22.44
CA THR A 130 4.60 -1.25 -22.60
C THR A 130 4.30 -1.59 -24.05
N TYR A 131 3.60 -2.71 -24.25
CA TYR A 131 3.14 -3.17 -25.56
C TYR A 131 1.61 -3.23 -25.54
N VAL A 132 0.99 -2.71 -26.60
CA VAL A 132 -0.46 -2.83 -26.86
C VAL A 132 -0.62 -3.68 -28.10
N LEU A 133 -1.11 -4.89 -27.93
CA LEU A 133 -1.18 -5.92 -28.97
C LEU A 133 -2.57 -6.53 -28.98
N GLU A 134 -2.93 -7.18 -30.09
CA GLU A 134 -4.04 -8.10 -30.12
C GLU A 134 -3.77 -9.28 -29.19
N TYR A 135 -4.84 -9.89 -28.64
CA TYR A 135 -4.70 -11.02 -27.72
C TYR A 135 -4.05 -12.22 -28.48
N ASP A 136 -2.96 -12.73 -27.93
CA ASP A 136 -2.24 -13.88 -28.44
C ASP A 136 -1.64 -14.66 -27.28
N ASP A 137 -2.09 -15.91 -27.10
CA ASP A 137 -1.64 -16.77 -25.98
C ASP A 137 -0.13 -17.04 -26.05
N HIS A 138 0.44 -17.19 -27.24
CA HIS A 138 1.86 -17.45 -27.38
C HIS A 138 2.70 -16.27 -26.93
N ILE A 139 2.32 -15.05 -27.31
CA ILE A 139 3.03 -13.83 -26.87
C ILE A 139 2.95 -13.68 -25.35
N ILE A 140 1.79 -13.94 -24.77
CA ILE A 140 1.56 -13.85 -23.33
C ILE A 140 2.41 -14.88 -22.59
N THR A 141 2.35 -16.14 -22.99
CA THR A 141 3.10 -17.22 -22.34
C THR A 141 4.60 -17.03 -22.46
N GLU A 142 5.12 -16.58 -23.59
CA GLU A 142 6.54 -16.26 -23.76
C GLU A 142 6.97 -15.06 -22.88
N ALA A 143 6.14 -14.04 -22.77
CA ALA A 143 6.41 -12.92 -21.87
C ALA A 143 6.47 -13.38 -20.39
N ILE A 144 5.55 -14.26 -19.98
CA ILE A 144 5.56 -14.84 -18.64
C ILE A 144 6.82 -15.70 -18.42
N ARG A 145 7.17 -16.60 -19.36
CA ARG A 145 8.39 -17.42 -19.29
C ARG A 145 9.65 -16.59 -19.16
N LYS A 146 9.73 -15.48 -19.91
CA LYS A 146 10.86 -14.55 -19.82
C LYS A 146 11.03 -13.99 -18.41
N GLU A 147 9.93 -13.62 -17.75
CA GLU A 147 9.97 -13.13 -16.38
C GLU A 147 10.35 -14.23 -15.38
N LEU A 148 9.78 -15.43 -15.52
CA LEU A 148 10.09 -16.57 -14.66
C LEU A 148 11.56 -16.99 -14.74
N ARG A 149 12.15 -17.00 -15.95
CA ARG A 149 13.57 -17.33 -16.15
C ARG A 149 14.53 -16.39 -15.43
N ARG A 150 14.16 -15.13 -15.26
CA ARG A 150 14.96 -14.16 -14.49
C ARG A 150 14.64 -14.13 -12.98
N GLY A 151 13.79 -15.05 -12.49
CA GLY A 151 13.33 -15.08 -11.11
C GLY A 151 12.30 -13.99 -10.78
N GLY A 152 11.69 -13.38 -11.79
CA GLY A 152 10.65 -12.37 -11.64
C GLY A 152 9.28 -12.95 -11.31
N GLN A 153 8.34 -12.07 -11.05
CA GLN A 153 6.93 -12.39 -10.79
C GLN A 153 6.05 -11.64 -11.79
N VAL A 154 4.89 -12.20 -12.09
CA VAL A 154 3.96 -11.67 -13.09
C VAL A 154 2.59 -11.42 -12.46
N PHE A 155 2.03 -10.25 -12.70
CA PHE A 155 0.63 -9.95 -12.45
C PHE A 155 -0.15 -10.10 -13.75
N TYR A 156 -1.05 -11.06 -13.79
CA TYR A 156 -1.99 -11.25 -14.89
C TYR A 156 -3.34 -10.67 -14.49
N LEU A 157 -3.72 -9.52 -15.07
CA LEU A 157 -5.00 -8.87 -14.77
C LEU A 157 -6.10 -9.44 -15.65
N HIS A 158 -7.16 -9.96 -15.02
CA HIS A 158 -8.35 -10.47 -15.69
C HIS A 158 -9.61 -9.74 -15.21
N ASN A 159 -10.47 -9.30 -16.14
CA ASN A 159 -11.58 -8.40 -15.84
C ASN A 159 -12.82 -9.08 -15.27
N ARG A 160 -12.93 -10.41 -15.38
CA ARG A 160 -14.13 -11.17 -14.98
C ARG A 160 -13.80 -12.20 -13.92
N ILE A 161 -14.48 -12.09 -12.77
CA ILE A 161 -14.32 -13.06 -11.68
C ILE A 161 -14.89 -14.43 -12.09
N ASP A 162 -15.99 -14.45 -12.87
CA ASP A 162 -16.73 -15.68 -13.19
C ASP A 162 -15.91 -16.72 -13.97
N ASN A 163 -14.92 -16.29 -14.73
CA ASN A 163 -14.05 -17.16 -15.53
C ASN A 163 -12.57 -17.05 -15.19
N ILE A 164 -12.21 -16.43 -14.08
CA ILE A 164 -10.81 -16.26 -13.65
C ILE A 164 -10.12 -17.62 -13.43
N GLU A 165 -10.84 -18.60 -12.87
CA GLU A 165 -10.30 -19.94 -12.65
C GLU A 165 -10.10 -20.71 -13.95
N LEU A 166 -10.94 -20.52 -14.98
CA LEU A 166 -10.75 -21.10 -16.30
C LEU A 166 -9.47 -20.53 -16.96
N THR A 167 -9.28 -19.21 -16.87
CA THR A 167 -8.07 -18.58 -17.37
C THR A 167 -6.83 -19.05 -16.60
N ALA A 168 -6.94 -19.20 -15.29
CA ALA A 168 -5.83 -19.72 -14.48
C ALA A 168 -5.52 -21.20 -14.79
N ALA A 169 -6.53 -22.02 -15.04
CA ALA A 169 -6.36 -23.42 -15.45
C ALA A 169 -5.62 -23.50 -16.80
N HIS A 170 -6.05 -22.73 -17.78
CA HIS A 170 -5.38 -22.64 -19.07
C HIS A 170 -3.90 -22.21 -18.94
N LEU A 171 -3.63 -21.18 -18.15
CA LEU A 171 -2.26 -20.75 -17.91
C LEU A 171 -1.41 -21.82 -17.19
N ARG A 172 -2.01 -22.65 -16.30
CA ARG A 172 -1.31 -23.76 -15.64
C ARG A 172 -0.96 -24.88 -16.62
N GLU A 173 -1.80 -25.12 -17.62
CA GLU A 173 -1.52 -26.08 -18.70
C GLU A 173 -0.38 -25.59 -19.59
N GLU A 174 -0.39 -24.32 -19.97
CA GLU A 174 0.65 -23.73 -20.82
C GLU A 174 1.99 -23.49 -20.10
N LEU A 175 1.94 -23.27 -18.79
CA LEU A 175 3.08 -22.90 -17.95
C LEU A 175 3.17 -23.81 -16.71
N PRO A 176 3.45 -25.10 -16.88
CA PRO A 176 3.50 -26.07 -15.76
C PRO A 176 4.60 -25.74 -14.75
N GLU A 177 5.62 -24.99 -15.14
CA GLU A 177 6.69 -24.50 -14.28
C GLU A 177 6.27 -23.33 -13.37
N ALA A 178 5.13 -22.65 -13.66
CA ALA A 178 4.66 -21.47 -12.93
C ALA A 178 3.79 -21.84 -11.73
N ARG A 179 4.01 -21.17 -10.61
CA ARG A 179 3.12 -21.24 -9.45
C ARG A 179 2.05 -20.16 -9.58
N ILE A 180 0.86 -20.53 -10.05
CA ILE A 180 -0.22 -19.60 -10.35
C ILE A 180 -1.27 -19.63 -9.24
N VAL A 181 -1.55 -18.48 -8.67
CA VAL A 181 -2.62 -18.24 -7.70
C VAL A 181 -3.58 -17.18 -8.24
N THR A 182 -4.86 -17.33 -7.93
CA THR A 182 -5.90 -16.36 -8.27
C THR A 182 -6.23 -15.50 -7.07
N ALA A 183 -6.54 -14.22 -7.30
CA ALA A 183 -7.02 -13.30 -6.27
C ALA A 183 -8.09 -12.38 -6.84
N HIS A 184 -9.18 -12.17 -6.12
CA HIS A 184 -10.28 -11.30 -6.56
C HIS A 184 -11.04 -10.68 -5.39
N GLY A 185 -11.83 -9.64 -5.67
CA GLY A 185 -12.52 -8.85 -4.64
C GLY A 185 -13.66 -9.56 -3.89
N LYS A 186 -14.06 -10.79 -4.27
CA LYS A 186 -15.05 -11.60 -3.53
C LYS A 186 -14.42 -12.53 -2.49
N MET A 187 -13.09 -12.66 -2.49
CA MET A 187 -12.36 -13.43 -1.48
C MET A 187 -12.35 -12.72 -0.13
N SER A 188 -12.26 -13.51 0.93
CA SER A 188 -12.08 -12.99 2.29
C SER A 188 -10.74 -12.25 2.44
N GLU A 189 -10.65 -11.40 3.45
CA GLU A 189 -9.40 -10.70 3.74
C GLU A 189 -8.29 -11.65 4.19
N GLU A 190 -8.63 -12.76 4.83
CA GLU A 190 -7.71 -13.79 5.27
C GLU A 190 -7.09 -14.51 4.07
N GLU A 191 -7.92 -14.99 3.13
CA GLU A 191 -7.45 -15.60 1.88
C GLU A 191 -6.53 -14.67 1.08
N LEU A 192 -6.93 -13.40 0.93
CA LEU A 192 -6.11 -12.41 0.23
C LEU A 192 -4.78 -12.15 0.95
N SER A 193 -4.78 -12.16 2.28
CA SER A 193 -3.58 -12.00 3.09
C SER A 193 -2.60 -13.16 2.90
N GLU A 194 -3.10 -14.39 2.92
CA GLU A 194 -2.29 -15.60 2.67
C GLU A 194 -1.67 -15.60 1.26
N ILE A 195 -2.48 -15.29 0.24
CA ILE A 195 -2.00 -15.17 -1.14
C ILE A 195 -0.88 -14.12 -1.23
N TRP A 196 -1.08 -13.00 -0.56
CA TRP A 196 -0.09 -11.93 -0.55
C TRP A 196 1.21 -12.32 0.16
N GLN A 197 1.13 -13.00 1.30
CA GLN A 197 2.32 -13.52 1.98
C GLN A 197 3.10 -14.49 1.08
N ARG A 198 2.41 -15.44 0.45
CA ARG A 198 3.03 -16.38 -0.50
C ARG A 198 3.70 -15.66 -1.68
N LEU A 199 3.13 -14.55 -2.15
CA LEU A 199 3.73 -13.74 -3.21
C LEU A 199 5.01 -13.03 -2.74
N LEU A 200 5.07 -12.61 -1.48
CA LEU A 200 6.25 -11.94 -0.90
C LEU A 200 7.38 -12.91 -0.55
N GLU A 201 7.04 -14.14 -0.14
CA GLU A 201 8.01 -15.18 0.25
C GLU A 201 8.67 -15.86 -0.97
N ARG A 202 8.13 -15.67 -2.19
CA ARG A 202 8.57 -16.20 -3.50
C ARG A 202 8.48 -17.73 -3.64
#